data_53c2874d26ca670854ae53426ac60175
#
_entry.id   53c2874d26ca670854ae53426ac60175
#
_cell.length_a   1.000
_cell.length_b   1.000
_cell.length_c   1.000
_cell.angle_alpha   90.00
_cell.angle_beta   90.00
_cell.angle_gamma   90.00
#
_symmetry.space_group_name_H-M   'P 1'
#
loop_
_entity.id
_entity.type
_entity.pdbx_description
1 polymer ?
#
loop_
_entity_poly.entity_id
_entity_poly.type
_entity_poly.pdbx_seq_one_letter_code
_entity_poly.pdbx_strand_id
1 'polypeptide(L)'
;MKNLQLTSLNYESTPLVFMSDYNRPIDSHHVNQIKLALRSLFDKGEVIEPIIVDRQSLSIVDGQHRYSAFRKILEDVNISSEIKSKITLPAIFADIDDPAETAMQYNSSRKNWTIADYVHYKVGKGDLQYIRLQHFCDDNANYLYTSPKNGNGKPLYKSAAVILGGNPVLLTKGTFICLNTPEEASKILLELTSLSMTIGKLAFNYNTICGWVKFRFNHVINNEYFIKYKNNFKPFSNTQSSSEWIKSFELGL
;
A
#
# COMPACT_ATOMS: atom_id res chain seq x y z
N MET A 1 -22.62 -0.08 13.39
CA MET A 1 -22.53 -1.41 14.04
C MET A 1 -23.77 -1.61 14.92
N LYS A 2 -24.43 -2.75 14.77
CA LYS A 2 -25.64 -3.14 15.55
C LYS A 2 -25.37 -4.50 16.17
N ASN A 3 -26.20 -4.89 17.16
CA ASN A 3 -26.21 -6.23 17.77
C ASN A 3 -24.80 -6.71 18.23
N LEU A 4 -24.17 -5.94 19.11
CA LEU A 4 -22.84 -6.26 19.63
C LEU A 4 -22.90 -7.47 20.55
N GLN A 5 -22.03 -8.45 20.32
CA GLN A 5 -21.86 -9.62 21.19
C GLN A 5 -20.38 -9.77 21.54
N LEU A 6 -20.06 -9.63 22.81
CA LEU A 6 -18.71 -9.93 23.33
C LEU A 6 -18.58 -11.43 23.54
N THR A 7 -17.50 -12.01 23.05
CA THR A 7 -17.12 -13.41 23.25
C THR A 7 -15.61 -13.53 23.33
N SER A 8 -15.10 -14.74 23.44
CA SER A 8 -13.66 -15.01 23.46
C SER A 8 -13.31 -16.08 22.44
N LEU A 9 -12.33 -15.81 21.59
CA LEU A 9 -11.75 -16.82 20.71
C LEU A 9 -10.74 -17.66 21.50
N ASN A 10 -10.83 -18.96 21.35
CA ASN A 10 -9.91 -19.94 21.90
C ASN A 10 -9.25 -20.76 20.78
N TYR A 11 -8.50 -21.78 21.12
CA TYR A 11 -7.82 -22.64 20.15
C TYR A 11 -8.78 -23.24 19.10
N GLU A 12 -10.00 -23.63 19.50
CA GLU A 12 -10.99 -24.28 18.63
C GLU A 12 -11.74 -23.26 17.75
N SER A 13 -12.11 -22.10 18.30
CA SER A 13 -12.90 -21.09 17.59
C SER A 13 -12.07 -20.11 16.75
N THR A 14 -10.76 -20.03 16.96
CA THR A 14 -9.88 -19.14 16.18
C THR A 14 -9.92 -19.39 14.67
N PRO A 15 -9.97 -20.63 14.16
CA PRO A 15 -10.05 -20.87 12.71
C PRO A 15 -11.35 -20.41 12.04
N LEU A 16 -12.38 -20.06 12.82
CA LEU A 16 -13.70 -19.65 12.29
C LEU A 16 -13.74 -18.18 11.84
N VAL A 17 -12.71 -17.38 12.14
CA VAL A 17 -12.63 -15.98 11.71
C VAL A 17 -11.52 -15.79 10.69
N PHE A 18 -11.73 -14.85 9.76
CA PHE A 18 -10.85 -14.65 8.62
C PHE A 18 -10.26 -13.24 8.62
N MET A 19 -9.02 -13.11 8.10
CA MET A 19 -8.47 -11.83 7.72
C MET A 19 -9.01 -11.44 6.35
N SER A 20 -9.50 -10.22 6.22
CA SER A 20 -10.07 -9.72 4.98
C SER A 20 -9.03 -9.02 4.11
N ASP A 21 -9.22 -9.09 2.80
CA ASP A 21 -8.31 -8.50 1.80
C ASP A 21 -8.33 -6.96 1.79
N TYR A 22 -9.39 -6.33 2.35
CA TYR A 22 -9.48 -4.88 2.46
C TYR A 22 -8.70 -4.31 3.66
N ASN A 23 -8.23 -5.12 4.57
CA ASN A 23 -7.39 -4.68 5.67
C ASN A 23 -5.96 -4.38 5.20
N ARG A 24 -5.23 -3.58 6.00
CA ARG A 24 -3.82 -3.31 5.72
C ARG A 24 -3.00 -4.61 5.70
N PRO A 25 -1.93 -4.67 4.89
CA PRO A 25 -0.99 -5.79 4.96
C PRO A 25 -0.46 -6.03 6.37
N ILE A 26 -0.26 -7.30 6.72
CA ILE A 26 0.27 -7.68 8.02
C ILE A 26 1.75 -7.30 8.12
N ASP A 27 2.08 -6.49 9.12
CA ASP A 27 3.45 -6.18 9.51
C ASP A 27 3.96 -7.26 10.48
N SER A 28 4.81 -8.15 9.97
CA SER A 28 5.36 -9.27 10.74
C SER A 28 6.20 -8.82 11.95
N HIS A 29 6.90 -7.68 11.86
CA HIS A 29 7.65 -7.14 12.99
C HIS A 29 6.70 -6.68 14.10
N HIS A 30 5.67 -5.93 13.73
CA HIS A 30 4.65 -5.48 14.67
C HIS A 30 3.88 -6.65 15.31
N VAL A 31 3.53 -7.69 14.53
CA VAL A 31 2.92 -8.92 15.05
C VAL A 31 3.80 -9.58 16.10
N ASN A 32 5.11 -9.66 15.90
CA ASN A 32 6.03 -10.26 16.87
C ASN A 32 6.11 -9.43 18.18
N GLN A 33 6.09 -8.10 18.09
CA GLN A 33 6.02 -7.23 19.27
C GLN A 33 4.72 -7.46 20.05
N ILE A 34 3.57 -7.53 19.36
CA ILE A 34 2.29 -7.82 19.97
C ILE A 34 2.26 -9.24 20.59
N LYS A 35 2.88 -10.25 19.93
CA LYS A 35 2.98 -11.62 20.47
C LYS A 35 3.63 -11.62 21.85
N LEU A 36 4.75 -10.89 22.00
CA LEU A 36 5.45 -10.79 23.29
C LEU A 36 4.59 -10.07 24.34
N ALA A 37 3.93 -8.98 23.95
CA ALA A 37 3.04 -8.25 24.85
C ALA A 37 1.84 -9.10 25.29
N LEU A 38 1.14 -9.77 24.36
CA LEU A 38 0.01 -10.65 24.66
C LEU A 38 0.41 -11.78 25.62
N ARG A 39 1.57 -12.39 25.41
CA ARG A 39 2.06 -13.44 26.31
C ARG A 39 2.23 -12.92 27.73
N SER A 40 2.84 -11.75 27.91
CA SER A 40 2.97 -11.11 29.22
C SER A 40 1.60 -10.79 29.87
N LEU A 41 0.62 -10.33 29.07
CA LEU A 41 -0.74 -10.04 29.55
C LEU A 41 -1.47 -11.31 29.99
N PHE A 42 -1.36 -12.40 29.23
CA PHE A 42 -1.92 -13.70 29.61
C PHE A 42 -1.32 -14.22 30.93
N ASP A 43 0.00 -14.12 31.09
CA ASP A 43 0.69 -14.58 32.31
C ASP A 43 0.27 -13.79 33.56
N LYS A 44 -0.12 -12.52 33.38
CA LYS A 44 -0.57 -11.63 34.48
C LYS A 44 -2.08 -11.63 34.68
N GLY A 45 -2.87 -12.23 33.79
CA GLY A 45 -4.33 -12.15 33.79
C GLY A 45 -4.87 -10.73 33.53
N GLU A 46 -4.09 -9.91 32.78
CA GLU A 46 -4.48 -8.54 32.46
C GLU A 46 -5.46 -8.47 31.28
N VAL A 47 -6.22 -7.37 31.21
CA VAL A 47 -7.22 -7.15 30.15
C VAL A 47 -6.55 -6.96 28.79
N ILE A 48 -7.05 -7.71 27.81
CA ILE A 48 -6.63 -7.62 26.41
C ILE A 48 -7.73 -6.90 25.63
N GLU A 49 -7.34 -5.94 24.81
CA GLU A 49 -8.25 -5.22 23.93
C GLU A 49 -8.90 -6.17 22.91
N PRO A 50 -10.24 -6.19 22.75
CA PRO A 50 -10.91 -7.11 21.86
C PRO A 50 -10.62 -6.81 20.38
N ILE A 51 -10.68 -7.85 19.53
CA ILE A 51 -10.80 -7.68 18.08
C ILE A 51 -12.26 -7.43 17.70
N ILE A 52 -12.50 -6.83 16.53
CA ILE A 52 -13.86 -6.61 15.99
C ILE A 52 -14.02 -7.50 14.75
N VAL A 53 -15.09 -8.28 14.75
CA VAL A 53 -15.42 -9.23 13.68
C VAL A 53 -16.81 -8.92 13.14
N ASP A 54 -16.94 -8.84 11.83
CA ASP A 54 -18.25 -8.82 11.19
C ASP A 54 -18.93 -10.19 11.34
N ARG A 55 -20.16 -10.20 11.87
CA ARG A 55 -20.87 -11.43 12.17
C ARG A 55 -21.27 -12.22 10.93
N GLN A 56 -21.57 -11.53 9.84
CA GLN A 56 -22.06 -12.19 8.62
C GLN A 56 -20.92 -12.84 7.83
N SER A 57 -19.84 -12.10 7.62
CA SER A 57 -18.69 -12.60 6.85
C SER A 57 -17.66 -13.33 7.71
N LEU A 58 -17.75 -13.24 9.03
CA LEU A 58 -16.72 -13.68 9.99
C LEU A 58 -15.35 -13.06 9.73
N SER A 59 -15.31 -11.93 9.04
CA SER A 59 -14.07 -11.23 8.73
C SER A 59 -13.68 -10.26 9.84
N ILE A 60 -12.38 -10.18 10.10
CA ILE A 60 -11.82 -9.26 11.11
C ILE A 60 -11.82 -7.84 10.53
N VAL A 61 -12.51 -6.93 11.20
CA VAL A 61 -12.61 -5.51 10.84
C VAL A 61 -11.54 -4.69 11.55
N ASP A 62 -11.26 -5.00 12.83
CA ASP A 62 -10.15 -4.41 13.59
C ASP A 62 -9.42 -5.45 14.43
N GLY A 63 -8.12 -5.23 14.68
CA GLY A 63 -7.29 -6.09 15.53
C GLY A 63 -6.63 -7.24 14.78
N GLN A 64 -6.50 -7.21 13.46
CA GLN A 64 -5.85 -8.26 12.66
C GLN A 64 -4.42 -8.61 13.11
N HIS A 65 -3.63 -7.63 13.57
CA HIS A 65 -2.29 -7.89 14.10
C HIS A 65 -2.35 -8.61 15.45
N ARG A 66 -3.35 -8.29 16.32
CA ARG A 66 -3.60 -9.02 17.57
C ARG A 66 -4.01 -10.45 17.29
N TYR A 67 -4.92 -10.66 16.34
CA TYR A 67 -5.33 -11.98 15.91
C TYR A 67 -4.16 -12.80 15.35
N SER A 68 -3.34 -12.20 14.47
CA SER A 68 -2.15 -12.87 13.94
C SER A 68 -1.13 -13.22 15.02
N ALA A 69 -0.94 -12.33 15.99
CA ALA A 69 -0.07 -12.58 17.14
C ALA A 69 -0.61 -13.71 18.02
N PHE A 70 -1.91 -13.71 18.28
CA PHE A 70 -2.59 -14.77 19.03
C PHE A 70 -2.47 -16.13 18.33
N ARG A 71 -2.72 -16.19 17.02
CA ARG A 71 -2.49 -17.43 16.25
C ARG A 71 -1.06 -17.94 16.38
N LYS A 72 -0.06 -17.06 16.26
CA LYS A 72 1.35 -17.45 16.45
C LYS A 72 1.65 -17.99 17.86
N ILE A 73 0.92 -17.56 18.90
CA ILE A 73 1.02 -18.14 20.24
C ILE A 73 0.44 -19.57 20.25
N LEU A 74 -0.72 -19.75 19.63
CA LEU A 74 -1.37 -21.07 19.57
C LEU A 74 -0.58 -22.08 18.73
N GLU A 75 0.12 -21.61 17.68
CA GLU A 75 0.95 -22.44 16.79
C GLU A 75 2.35 -22.72 17.39
N ASP A 76 2.76 -22.03 18.45
CA ASP A 76 4.10 -22.18 19.04
C ASP A 76 4.25 -23.54 19.73
N VAL A 77 5.15 -24.38 19.20
CA VAL A 77 5.41 -25.73 19.70
C VAL A 77 6.00 -25.77 21.11
N ASN A 78 6.60 -24.68 21.57
CA ASN A 78 7.18 -24.57 22.92
C ASN A 78 6.14 -24.25 24.00
N ILE A 79 4.87 -24.00 23.63
CA ILE A 79 3.77 -23.75 24.55
C ILE A 79 2.93 -25.03 24.70
N SER A 80 2.78 -25.50 25.93
CA SER A 80 2.02 -26.72 26.19
C SER A 80 0.53 -26.56 25.82
N SER A 81 -0.12 -27.66 25.46
CA SER A 81 -1.55 -27.67 25.12
C SER A 81 -2.42 -27.21 26.30
N GLU A 82 -2.00 -27.47 27.53
CA GLU A 82 -2.69 -27.00 28.74
C GLU A 82 -2.68 -25.45 28.82
N ILE A 83 -1.57 -24.79 28.53
CA ILE A 83 -1.49 -23.32 28.48
C ILE A 83 -2.33 -22.79 27.33
N LYS A 84 -2.25 -23.40 26.15
CA LYS A 84 -3.02 -22.98 24.96
C LYS A 84 -4.53 -23.03 25.20
N SER A 85 -5.03 -24.02 25.98
CA SER A 85 -6.46 -24.13 26.28
C SER A 85 -6.98 -23.04 27.23
N LYS A 86 -6.09 -22.41 28.00
CA LYS A 86 -6.45 -21.39 29.01
C LYS A 86 -6.40 -19.96 28.42
N ILE A 87 -5.67 -19.73 27.33
CA ILE A 87 -5.55 -18.40 26.74
C ILE A 87 -6.68 -18.16 25.74
N THR A 88 -7.26 -16.96 25.81
CA THR A 88 -8.34 -16.53 24.92
C THR A 88 -8.11 -15.11 24.42
N LEU A 89 -8.56 -14.84 23.20
CA LEU A 89 -8.56 -13.49 22.62
C LEU A 89 -9.99 -12.94 22.64
N PRO A 90 -10.26 -11.84 23.36
CA PRO A 90 -11.58 -11.20 23.33
C PRO A 90 -11.97 -10.78 21.93
N ALA A 91 -13.23 -10.99 21.55
CA ALA A 91 -13.77 -10.61 20.25
C ALA A 91 -15.18 -10.01 20.40
N ILE A 92 -15.43 -8.95 19.67
CA ILE A 92 -16.76 -8.35 19.51
C ILE A 92 -17.28 -8.73 18.13
N PHE A 93 -18.33 -9.56 18.10
CA PHE A 93 -19.08 -9.82 16.88
C PHE A 93 -20.18 -8.77 16.74
N ALA A 94 -20.22 -8.13 15.58
CA ALA A 94 -21.17 -7.06 15.27
C ALA A 94 -21.77 -7.25 13.88
N ASP A 95 -23.02 -6.79 13.71
CA ASP A 95 -23.59 -6.64 12.38
C ASP A 95 -23.07 -5.32 11.79
N ILE A 96 -22.33 -5.40 10.70
CA ILE A 96 -21.61 -4.27 10.08
C ILE A 96 -22.09 -4.11 8.64
N ASP A 97 -22.69 -2.96 8.32
CA ASP A 97 -23.28 -2.69 7.01
C ASP A 97 -22.20 -2.65 5.90
N ASP A 98 -21.03 -2.04 6.17
CA ASP A 98 -19.84 -2.05 5.30
C ASP A 98 -18.59 -2.36 6.14
N PRO A 99 -18.16 -3.62 6.22
CA PRO A 99 -16.98 -4.02 6.98
C PRO A 99 -15.69 -3.36 6.49
N ALA A 100 -15.55 -3.15 5.19
CA ALA A 100 -14.36 -2.55 4.61
C ALA A 100 -14.24 -1.06 4.95
N GLU A 101 -15.34 -0.30 4.83
CA GLU A 101 -15.38 1.12 5.23
C GLU A 101 -15.14 1.28 6.72
N THR A 102 -15.75 0.40 7.53
CA THR A 102 -15.56 0.39 8.99
C THR A 102 -14.11 0.09 9.35
N ALA A 103 -13.46 -0.88 8.70
CA ALA A 103 -12.05 -1.19 8.90
C ALA A 103 -11.15 0.01 8.56
N MET A 104 -11.44 0.71 7.46
CA MET A 104 -10.74 1.93 7.08
C MET A 104 -10.86 3.00 8.16
N GLN A 105 -12.06 3.27 8.66
CA GLN A 105 -12.32 4.28 9.69
C GLN A 105 -11.58 3.98 11.00
N TYR A 106 -11.63 2.73 11.49
CA TYR A 106 -10.90 2.31 12.70
C TYR A 106 -9.39 2.45 12.53
N ASN A 107 -8.87 2.02 11.40
CA ASN A 107 -7.44 2.09 11.14
C ASN A 107 -6.93 3.53 10.92
N SER A 108 -7.71 4.39 10.26
CA SER A 108 -7.31 5.78 9.99
C SER A 108 -7.28 6.65 11.27
N SER A 109 -8.11 6.36 12.26
CA SER A 109 -8.13 7.07 13.54
C SER A 109 -6.91 6.79 14.42
N ARG A 110 -6.25 5.62 14.24
CA ARG A 110 -5.10 5.19 15.05
C ARG A 110 -3.74 5.50 14.43
N LYS A 111 -3.64 5.47 13.11
CA LYS A 111 -2.43 5.76 12.34
C LYS A 111 -2.81 6.30 10.98
N ASN A 112 -2.18 7.40 10.58
CA ASN A 112 -2.38 7.94 9.23
C ASN A 112 -2.09 6.87 8.17
N TRP A 113 -3.04 6.65 7.28
CA TRP A 113 -2.87 5.74 6.17
C TRP A 113 -1.86 6.27 5.17
N THR A 114 -0.99 5.39 4.74
CA THR A 114 -0.10 5.66 3.60
C THR A 114 -0.87 5.51 2.29
N ILE A 115 -0.32 6.02 1.20
CA ILE A 115 -0.91 5.81 -0.14
C ILE A 115 -1.04 4.31 -0.45
N ALA A 116 -0.08 3.49 -0.03
CA ALA A 116 -0.14 2.04 -0.21
C ALA A 116 -1.33 1.41 0.52
N ASP A 117 -1.64 1.86 1.73
CA ASP A 117 -2.81 1.40 2.47
C ASP A 117 -4.12 1.74 1.73
N TYR A 118 -4.23 2.97 1.19
CA TYR A 118 -5.39 3.37 0.38
C TYR A 118 -5.53 2.57 -0.91
N VAL A 119 -4.44 2.34 -1.63
CA VAL A 119 -4.45 1.53 -2.86
C VAL A 119 -4.88 0.11 -2.53
N HIS A 120 -4.29 -0.51 -1.51
CA HIS A 120 -4.65 -1.86 -1.09
C HIS A 120 -6.15 -1.97 -0.73
N TYR A 121 -6.67 -1.04 0.08
CA TYR A 121 -8.08 -0.97 0.44
C TYR A 121 -8.99 -0.87 -0.80
N LYS A 122 -8.69 0.04 -1.72
CA LYS A 122 -9.49 0.26 -2.93
C LYS A 122 -9.45 -0.93 -3.89
N VAL A 123 -8.29 -1.58 -4.00
CA VAL A 123 -8.15 -2.83 -4.76
C VAL A 123 -9.00 -3.94 -4.14
N GLY A 124 -8.96 -4.10 -2.82
CA GLY A 124 -9.80 -5.06 -2.09
C GLY A 124 -11.31 -4.79 -2.23
N LYS A 125 -11.70 -3.53 -2.48
CA LYS A 125 -13.09 -3.13 -2.83
C LYS A 125 -13.43 -3.37 -4.31
N GLY A 126 -12.50 -3.84 -5.14
CA GLY A 126 -12.72 -4.05 -6.56
C GLY A 126 -12.72 -2.77 -7.40
N ASP A 127 -12.14 -1.66 -6.92
CA ASP A 127 -12.05 -0.41 -7.67
C ASP A 127 -11.10 -0.56 -8.86
N LEU A 128 -11.64 -0.59 -10.07
CA LEU A 128 -10.90 -0.86 -11.30
C LEU A 128 -9.77 0.15 -11.57
N GLN A 129 -9.89 1.39 -11.11
CA GLN A 129 -8.86 2.41 -11.30
C GLN A 129 -7.63 2.12 -10.44
N TYR A 130 -7.85 1.67 -9.20
CA TYR A 130 -6.78 1.29 -8.29
C TYR A 130 -6.18 -0.08 -8.62
N ILE A 131 -6.99 -1.03 -9.12
CA ILE A 131 -6.50 -2.30 -9.65
C ILE A 131 -5.56 -2.03 -10.83
N ARG A 132 -5.96 -1.17 -11.78
CA ARG A 132 -5.12 -0.78 -12.90
C ARG A 132 -3.82 -0.09 -12.46
N LEU A 133 -3.88 0.80 -11.47
CA LEU A 133 -2.70 1.45 -10.90
C LEU A 133 -1.73 0.43 -10.28
N GLN A 134 -2.26 -0.54 -9.51
CA GLN A 134 -1.45 -1.59 -8.88
C GLN A 134 -0.78 -2.47 -9.93
N HIS A 135 -1.55 -3.01 -10.89
CA HIS A 135 -1.00 -3.83 -11.96
C HIS A 135 0.07 -3.09 -12.76
N PHE A 136 -0.17 -1.81 -13.08
CA PHE A 136 0.83 -1.01 -13.78
C PHE A 136 2.15 -0.87 -12.99
N CYS A 137 2.09 -0.72 -11.68
CA CYS A 137 3.29 -0.73 -10.82
C CYS A 137 3.97 -2.09 -10.83
N ASP A 138 3.21 -3.17 -10.68
CA ASP A 138 3.73 -4.54 -10.54
C ASP A 138 4.39 -5.02 -11.86
N ASP A 139 3.74 -4.77 -13.00
CA ASP A 139 4.26 -5.08 -14.33
C ASP A 139 5.54 -4.31 -14.67
N ASN A 140 5.73 -3.14 -14.04
CA ASN A 140 6.86 -2.26 -14.26
C ASN A 140 7.73 -2.08 -13.00
N ALA A 141 7.82 -3.11 -12.16
CA ALA A 141 8.49 -3.05 -10.85
C ALA A 141 9.97 -2.62 -10.93
N ASN A 142 10.67 -2.94 -12.02
CA ASN A 142 12.06 -2.52 -12.26
C ASN A 142 12.24 -0.99 -12.24
N TYR A 143 11.20 -0.23 -12.56
CA TYR A 143 11.18 1.22 -12.67
C TYR A 143 10.34 1.89 -11.60
N LEU A 144 9.21 1.28 -11.24
CA LEU A 144 8.18 1.85 -10.38
C LEU A 144 8.19 1.28 -8.95
N TYR A 145 9.30 0.65 -8.57
CA TYR A 145 9.55 0.26 -7.18
C TYR A 145 10.81 0.91 -6.64
N THR A 146 10.81 1.25 -5.36
CA THR A 146 12.06 1.64 -4.68
C THR A 146 13.01 0.46 -4.70
N SER A 147 14.32 0.71 -4.83
CA SER A 147 15.31 -0.36 -4.69
C SER A 147 15.10 -1.05 -3.35
N PRO A 148 15.04 -2.38 -3.30
CA PRO A 148 14.81 -3.10 -2.06
C PRO A 148 15.98 -2.86 -1.11
N LYS A 149 15.74 -2.09 -0.05
CA LYS A 149 16.53 -2.23 1.15
C LYS A 149 16.02 -3.51 1.82
N ASN A 150 16.79 -4.58 1.80
CA ASN A 150 16.45 -5.88 2.40
C ASN A 150 15.33 -6.67 1.68
N GLY A 151 15.22 -6.60 0.35
CA GLY A 151 14.36 -7.49 -0.42
C GLY A 151 12.92 -7.03 -0.67
N ASN A 152 12.44 -5.97 -0.01
CA ASN A 152 11.05 -5.51 -0.15
C ASN A 152 10.98 -4.09 -0.75
N GLY A 153 11.08 -3.97 -2.07
CA GLY A 153 10.78 -2.72 -2.77
C GLY A 153 9.34 -2.25 -2.50
N LYS A 154 9.15 -0.92 -2.43
CA LYS A 154 7.80 -0.34 -2.28
C LYS A 154 7.35 0.30 -3.59
N PRO A 155 6.11 0.08 -4.03
CA PRO A 155 5.59 0.67 -5.26
C PRO A 155 5.54 2.20 -5.19
N LEU A 156 5.92 2.84 -6.29
CA LEU A 156 5.93 4.30 -6.45
C LEU A 156 4.57 4.78 -7.00
N TYR A 157 3.49 4.54 -6.27
CA TYR A 157 2.13 4.84 -6.72
C TYR A 157 1.90 6.29 -7.19
N LYS A 158 2.55 7.29 -6.57
CA LYS A 158 2.46 8.68 -7.05
C LYS A 158 3.03 8.84 -8.46
N SER A 159 4.17 8.22 -8.72
CA SER A 159 4.84 8.23 -10.03
C SER A 159 3.99 7.53 -11.09
N ALA A 160 3.51 6.33 -10.78
CA ALA A 160 2.62 5.57 -11.64
C ALA A 160 1.31 6.32 -11.94
N ALA A 161 0.71 6.97 -10.94
CA ALA A 161 -0.51 7.75 -11.12
C ALA A 161 -0.34 8.88 -12.14
N VAL A 162 0.81 9.58 -12.14
CA VAL A 162 1.11 10.63 -13.13
C VAL A 162 1.27 10.04 -14.53
N ILE A 163 1.95 8.90 -14.67
CA ILE A 163 2.12 8.21 -15.96
C ILE A 163 0.75 7.76 -16.50
N LEU A 164 -0.14 7.31 -15.64
CA LEU A 164 -1.51 6.93 -15.98
C LEU A 164 -2.43 8.15 -16.22
N GLY A 165 -1.90 9.37 -16.21
CA GLY A 165 -2.64 10.61 -16.47
C GLY A 165 -3.53 11.07 -15.31
N GLY A 166 -3.45 10.42 -14.15
CA GLY A 166 -4.26 10.75 -13.00
C GLY A 166 -3.61 11.78 -12.06
N ASN A 167 -4.42 12.34 -11.17
CA ASN A 167 -3.94 13.23 -10.12
C ASN A 167 -3.58 12.43 -8.86
N PRO A 168 -2.29 12.35 -8.46
CA PRO A 168 -1.85 11.56 -7.32
C PRO A 168 -2.40 12.04 -5.95
N VAL A 169 -2.88 13.29 -5.85
CA VAL A 169 -3.55 13.80 -4.63
C VAL A 169 -4.88 13.07 -4.39
N LEU A 170 -5.52 12.59 -5.45
CA LEU A 170 -6.80 11.88 -5.37
C LEU A 170 -6.66 10.43 -4.89
N LEU A 171 -5.44 9.88 -4.84
CA LEU A 171 -5.18 8.52 -4.34
C LEU A 171 -5.69 8.32 -2.90
N THR A 172 -5.40 9.29 -2.03
CA THR A 172 -5.84 9.24 -0.62
C THR A 172 -7.26 9.75 -0.39
N LYS A 173 -7.86 10.38 -1.42
CA LYS A 173 -9.27 10.82 -1.39
C LYS A 173 -10.23 9.75 -1.90
N GLY A 174 -9.71 8.63 -2.42
CA GLY A 174 -10.53 7.54 -2.95
C GLY A 174 -11.23 7.81 -4.28
N THR A 175 -10.84 8.88 -4.99
CA THR A 175 -11.45 9.35 -6.25
C THR A 175 -10.44 9.41 -7.41
N PHE A 176 -9.37 8.61 -7.33
CA PHE A 176 -8.36 8.53 -8.37
C PHE A 176 -8.92 7.90 -9.65
N ILE A 177 -8.55 8.47 -10.81
CA ILE A 177 -8.95 8.00 -12.14
C ILE A 177 -7.71 7.98 -13.04
N CYS A 178 -7.55 6.89 -13.82
CA CYS A 178 -6.56 6.76 -14.89
C CYS A 178 -7.15 7.35 -16.18
N LEU A 179 -6.57 8.43 -16.68
CA LEU A 179 -7.03 9.11 -17.89
C LEU A 179 -6.32 8.60 -19.16
N ASN A 180 -5.04 8.25 -19.07
CA ASN A 180 -4.27 7.74 -20.20
C ASN A 180 -4.69 6.32 -20.56
N THR A 181 -4.68 5.99 -21.85
CA THR A 181 -4.81 4.59 -22.29
C THR A 181 -3.58 3.77 -21.90
N PRO A 182 -3.64 2.42 -21.93
CA PRO A 182 -2.46 1.58 -21.71
C PRO A 182 -1.31 1.90 -22.65
N GLU A 183 -1.61 2.18 -23.92
CA GLU A 183 -0.64 2.51 -24.97
C GLU A 183 0.07 3.83 -24.66
N GLU A 184 -0.68 4.84 -24.22
CA GLU A 184 -0.13 6.14 -23.86
C GLU A 184 0.74 6.06 -22.61
N ALA A 185 0.31 5.35 -21.59
CA ALA A 185 1.10 5.10 -20.39
C ALA A 185 2.41 4.35 -20.72
N SER A 186 2.33 3.34 -21.59
CA SER A 186 3.50 2.58 -22.07
C SER A 186 4.47 3.46 -22.84
N LYS A 187 3.95 4.37 -23.69
CA LYS A 187 4.78 5.34 -24.43
C LYS A 187 5.54 6.27 -23.49
N ILE A 188 4.85 6.84 -22.47
CA ILE A 188 5.51 7.69 -21.46
C ILE A 188 6.60 6.89 -20.73
N LEU A 189 6.33 5.64 -20.36
CA LEU A 189 7.30 4.80 -19.65
C LEU A 189 8.55 4.52 -20.53
N LEU A 190 8.38 4.25 -21.82
CA LEU A 190 9.49 4.07 -22.77
C LEU A 190 10.34 5.35 -22.90
N GLU A 191 9.70 6.52 -22.97
CA GLU A 191 10.39 7.81 -22.99
C GLU A 191 11.21 8.01 -21.71
N LEU A 192 10.64 7.73 -20.54
CA LEU A 192 11.35 7.79 -19.25
C LEU A 192 12.48 6.77 -19.15
N THR A 193 12.32 5.59 -19.73
CA THR A 193 13.38 4.58 -19.83
C THR A 193 14.52 5.09 -20.71
N SER A 194 14.23 5.73 -21.83
CA SER A 194 15.23 6.36 -22.68
C SER A 194 15.95 7.51 -21.95
N LEU A 195 15.21 8.33 -21.22
CA LEU A 195 15.76 9.39 -20.36
C LEU A 195 16.67 8.82 -19.27
N SER A 196 16.33 7.65 -18.72
CA SER A 196 17.13 7.00 -17.68
C SER A 196 18.54 6.57 -18.15
N MET A 197 18.75 6.39 -19.45
CA MET A 197 20.08 6.14 -19.98
C MET A 197 21.02 7.35 -19.80
N THR A 198 20.46 8.54 -19.60
CA THR A 198 21.20 9.79 -19.43
C THR A 198 21.29 10.22 -17.96
N ILE A 199 20.15 10.20 -17.23
CA ILE A 199 20.07 10.68 -15.86
C ILE A 199 19.88 9.56 -14.83
N GLY A 200 19.99 8.30 -15.25
CA GLY A 200 19.86 7.14 -14.37
C GLY A 200 18.48 7.04 -13.70
N LYS A 201 18.47 6.53 -12.49
CA LYS A 201 17.23 6.33 -11.70
C LYS A 201 16.46 7.62 -11.41
N LEU A 202 17.06 8.79 -11.59
CA LEU A 202 16.38 10.08 -11.40
C LEU A 202 15.20 10.24 -12.37
N ALA A 203 15.23 9.59 -13.55
CA ALA A 203 14.14 9.60 -14.51
C ALA A 203 12.80 9.13 -13.91
N PHE A 204 12.84 8.25 -12.92
CA PHE A 204 11.65 7.69 -12.26
C PHE A 204 11.27 8.37 -10.94
N ASN A 205 11.97 9.44 -10.56
CA ASN A 205 11.55 10.26 -9.44
C ASN A 205 10.25 11.01 -9.77
N TYR A 206 9.39 11.15 -8.78
CA TYR A 206 8.08 11.80 -8.91
C TYR A 206 8.15 13.17 -9.61
N ASN A 207 9.06 14.04 -9.17
CA ASN A 207 9.19 15.39 -9.74
C ASN A 207 9.68 15.36 -11.19
N THR A 208 10.58 14.45 -11.54
CA THR A 208 11.07 14.26 -12.91
C THR A 208 9.94 13.82 -13.83
N ILE A 209 9.15 12.82 -13.39
CA ILE A 209 7.99 12.34 -14.16
C ILE A 209 6.96 13.45 -14.34
N CYS A 210 6.64 14.21 -13.29
CA CYS A 210 5.73 15.37 -13.41
C CYS A 210 6.25 16.42 -14.39
N GLY A 211 7.55 16.72 -14.35
CA GLY A 211 8.19 17.63 -15.28
C GLY A 211 8.13 17.11 -16.72
N TRP A 212 8.49 15.83 -16.92
CA TRP A 212 8.47 15.18 -18.23
C TRP A 212 7.07 15.15 -18.85
N VAL A 213 6.06 14.71 -18.12
CA VAL A 213 4.68 14.64 -18.61
C VAL A 213 4.15 16.02 -19.00
N LYS A 214 4.45 17.07 -18.24
CA LYS A 214 4.09 18.45 -18.60
C LYS A 214 4.85 18.96 -19.81
N PHE A 215 6.16 18.67 -19.89
CA PHE A 215 7.00 19.07 -21.02
C PHE A 215 6.52 18.43 -22.33
N ARG A 216 6.28 17.12 -22.35
CA ARG A 216 5.81 16.41 -23.54
C ARG A 216 4.43 16.85 -24.03
N PHE A 217 3.61 17.41 -23.15
CA PHE A 217 2.30 17.95 -23.54
C PHE A 217 2.44 19.14 -24.52
N ASN A 218 3.52 19.91 -24.39
CA ASN A 218 3.81 21.09 -25.21
C ASN A 218 4.77 20.81 -26.37
N HIS A 219 5.35 19.61 -26.43
CA HIS A 219 6.41 19.27 -27.41
C HIS A 219 6.17 17.90 -28.03
N VAL A 220 6.49 17.77 -29.32
CA VAL A 220 6.49 16.46 -30.00
C VAL A 220 7.78 15.74 -29.65
N ILE A 221 7.66 14.68 -28.85
CA ILE A 221 8.79 13.87 -28.42
C ILE A 221 8.88 12.61 -29.31
N ASN A 222 10.05 12.38 -29.91
CA ASN A 222 10.38 11.20 -30.69
C ASN A 222 11.78 10.68 -30.30
N ASN A 223 12.19 9.57 -30.88
CA ASN A 223 13.50 8.97 -30.58
C ASN A 223 14.67 9.90 -30.95
N GLU A 224 14.55 10.73 -32.01
CA GLU A 224 15.58 11.68 -32.39
C GLU A 224 15.82 12.74 -31.33
N TYR A 225 14.76 13.15 -30.59
CA TYR A 225 14.87 14.08 -29.49
C TYR A 225 15.88 13.57 -28.44
N PHE A 226 15.78 12.32 -28.01
CA PHE A 226 16.70 11.76 -27.02
C PHE A 226 18.12 11.64 -27.54
N ILE A 227 18.29 11.24 -28.82
CA ILE A 227 19.61 11.11 -29.46
C ILE A 227 20.28 12.49 -29.54
N LYS A 228 19.53 13.50 -29.96
CA LYS A 228 20.04 14.85 -30.18
C LYS A 228 20.37 15.58 -28.88
N TYR A 229 19.54 15.43 -27.86
CA TYR A 229 19.62 16.24 -26.64
C TYR A 229 20.12 15.49 -25.39
N LYS A 230 20.41 14.20 -25.47
CA LYS A 230 20.84 13.37 -24.35
C LYS A 230 22.00 13.97 -23.52
N ASN A 231 22.92 14.70 -24.16
CA ASN A 231 24.08 15.31 -23.50
C ASN A 231 23.75 16.64 -22.82
N ASN A 232 22.58 17.21 -23.10
CA ASN A 232 22.14 18.50 -22.55
C ASN A 232 21.32 18.31 -21.25
N PHE A 233 20.82 17.09 -20.98
CA PHE A 233 20.11 16.79 -19.75
C PHE A 233 21.10 16.68 -18.60
N LYS A 234 21.42 17.81 -17.98
CA LYS A 234 22.27 17.84 -16.78
C LYS A 234 21.39 17.73 -15.54
N PRO A 235 21.57 16.72 -14.70
CA PRO A 235 20.90 16.67 -13.42
C PRO A 235 21.47 17.79 -12.52
N PHE A 236 20.65 18.76 -12.18
CA PHE A 236 21.09 19.87 -11.31
C PHE A 236 21.18 19.42 -9.84
N SER A 237 20.24 18.60 -9.38
CA SER A 237 20.26 17.95 -8.07
C SER A 237 19.20 16.85 -7.97
N ASN A 238 19.33 15.97 -6.98
CA ASN A 238 18.32 14.94 -6.67
C ASN A 238 17.00 15.52 -6.12
N THR A 239 16.94 16.81 -5.84
CA THR A 239 15.85 17.51 -5.15
C THR A 239 15.11 18.53 -6.03
N GLN A 240 15.34 18.51 -7.35
CA GLN A 240 14.66 19.42 -8.26
C GLN A 240 13.14 19.29 -8.19
N SER A 241 12.45 20.45 -8.23
CA SER A 241 11.01 20.54 -8.45
C SER A 241 10.64 20.15 -9.89
N SER A 242 9.36 19.83 -10.11
CA SER A 242 8.88 19.54 -11.47
C SER A 242 9.03 20.72 -12.43
N SER A 243 8.95 21.97 -11.95
CA SER A 243 9.18 23.18 -12.76
C SER A 243 10.63 23.37 -13.17
N GLU A 244 11.58 23.03 -12.31
CA GLU A 244 13.00 23.03 -12.65
C GLU A 244 13.35 21.95 -13.68
N TRP A 245 12.70 20.76 -13.58
CA TRP A 245 12.83 19.73 -14.59
C TRP A 245 12.29 20.18 -15.96
N ILE A 246 11.14 20.87 -16.01
CA ILE A 246 10.63 21.43 -17.27
C ILE A 246 11.67 22.35 -17.91
N LYS A 247 12.24 23.29 -17.14
CA LYS A 247 13.30 24.17 -17.64
C LYS A 247 14.53 23.40 -18.13
N SER A 248 14.92 22.33 -17.42
CA SER A 248 16.04 21.50 -17.86
C SER A 248 15.76 20.80 -19.18
N PHE A 249 14.53 20.36 -19.43
CA PHE A 249 14.12 19.75 -20.69
C PHE A 249 14.02 20.80 -21.81
N GLU A 250 13.55 22.02 -21.53
CA GLU A 250 13.50 23.14 -22.47
C GLU A 250 14.89 23.60 -22.89
N LEU A 251 15.87 23.63 -21.99
CA LEU A 251 17.27 23.95 -22.32
C LEU A 251 17.95 22.87 -23.16
N GLY A 252 17.36 21.66 -23.20
CA GLY A 252 17.79 20.59 -24.08
C GLY A 252 17.31 20.72 -25.53
N LEU A 253 16.35 21.63 -25.78
CA LEU A 253 15.84 21.90 -27.15
C LEU A 253 16.81 22.79 -27.94
#